data_5146b3705de4d486fa0555bb1f88be9d
#
_entry.id   5146b3705de4d486fa0555bb1f88be9d
#
_cell.length_a   1.000
_cell.length_b   1.000
_cell.length_c   1.000
_cell.angle_alpha   90.00
_cell.angle_beta   90.00
_cell.angle_gamma   90.00
#
_symmetry.space_group_name_H-M   'P 1'
#
loop_
_entity.id
_entity.type
_entity.pdbx_description
1 polymer ?
#
loop_
_entity_poly.entity_id
_entity_poly.type
_entity_poly.pdbx_seq_one_letter_code
_entity_poly.pdbx_strand_id
1 'polypeptide(L)'
;MIDPEQLTRNLGGKWHGSYGVAPCPVCQTERRKDQNALGIRIDGETLLMNCKKSGCDFRDILVASGIQPGHVELDRAAIEAAERERKADDAKKRRRAREMWAHAQPIEGTKGEAYLRGRGITCPLPHSLRWLADTYHMPSGKYVSAMVANVTSGGVHRTFFDKRTGERLTRSAKMMLGPCQGGAVVRCEGAGPLTVCEGIETGLSLAS
;
A
#
# COMPACT_ATOMS: atom_id res chain seq x y z
N MET A 1 11.34 -2.75 -28.98
CA MET A 1 10.23 -3.02 -28.03
C MET A 1 10.49 -2.26 -26.74
N ILE A 2 9.46 -1.68 -26.14
CA ILE A 2 9.56 -0.83 -24.95
C ILE A 2 8.92 -1.56 -23.76
N ASP A 3 9.72 -1.76 -22.71
CA ASP A 3 9.23 -2.14 -21.38
C ASP A 3 9.00 -0.84 -20.57
N PRO A 4 7.76 -0.53 -20.16
CA PRO A 4 7.44 0.71 -19.45
C PRO A 4 8.04 0.77 -18.04
N GLU A 5 8.26 -0.36 -17.38
CA GLU A 5 8.95 -0.42 -16.10
C GLU A 5 10.41 -0.04 -16.28
N GLN A 6 11.08 -0.65 -17.26
CA GLN A 6 12.48 -0.34 -17.57
C GLN A 6 12.64 1.11 -18.04
N LEU A 7 11.72 1.60 -18.87
CA LEU A 7 11.69 3.00 -19.28
C LEU A 7 11.58 3.96 -18.09
N THR A 8 10.68 3.65 -17.14
CA THR A 8 10.52 4.45 -15.94
C THR A 8 11.82 4.48 -15.12
N ARG A 9 12.47 3.33 -14.95
CA ARG A 9 13.76 3.22 -14.22
C ARG A 9 14.87 3.98 -14.94
N ASN A 10 14.96 3.88 -16.25
CA ASN A 10 15.96 4.59 -17.06
C ASN A 10 15.82 6.12 -16.95
N LEU A 11 14.61 6.61 -16.75
CA LEU A 11 14.33 8.02 -16.49
C LEU A 11 14.58 8.44 -15.03
N GLY A 12 15.10 7.52 -14.19
CA GLY A 12 15.36 7.78 -12.77
C GLY A 12 14.10 7.74 -11.89
N GLY A 13 13.04 7.14 -12.38
CA GLY A 13 11.75 7.07 -11.71
C GLY A 13 11.52 5.77 -10.94
N LYS A 14 10.28 5.64 -10.45
CA LYS A 14 9.80 4.48 -9.70
C LYS A 14 8.55 3.89 -10.35
N TRP A 15 8.57 2.57 -10.56
CA TRP A 15 7.40 1.82 -11.01
C TRP A 15 6.53 1.37 -9.84
N HIS A 16 5.21 1.51 -9.98
CA HIS A 16 4.21 1.18 -8.96
C HIS A 16 3.30 0.00 -9.37
N GLY A 17 3.81 -0.89 -10.20
CA GLY A 17 3.13 -2.10 -10.66
C GLY A 17 2.27 -1.91 -11.92
N SER A 18 1.47 -0.87 -12.01
CA SER A 18 0.63 -0.57 -13.19
C SER A 18 0.95 0.79 -13.83
N TYR A 19 1.76 1.60 -13.18
CA TYR A 19 2.19 2.91 -13.67
C TYR A 19 3.57 3.27 -13.12
N GLY A 20 4.28 4.11 -13.85
CA GLY A 20 5.54 4.71 -13.45
C GLY A 20 5.41 6.17 -13.11
N VAL A 21 6.28 6.65 -12.25
CA VAL A 21 6.46 8.08 -11.95
C VAL A 21 7.94 8.40 -12.07
N ALA A 22 8.30 9.39 -12.86
CA ALA A 22 9.68 9.76 -13.13
C ALA A 22 9.87 11.28 -13.26
N PRO A 23 11.10 11.79 -13.18
CA PRO A 23 11.41 13.13 -13.66
C PRO A 23 11.04 13.26 -15.13
N CYS A 24 10.38 14.37 -15.51
CA CYS A 24 10.11 14.63 -16.93
C CYS A 24 11.42 14.98 -17.67
N PRO A 25 11.78 14.23 -18.72
CA PRO A 25 13.05 14.45 -19.41
C PRO A 25 13.10 15.79 -20.18
N VAL A 26 11.95 16.42 -20.41
CA VAL A 26 11.84 17.72 -21.08
C VAL A 26 12.00 18.89 -20.10
N CYS A 27 11.23 18.89 -18.99
CA CYS A 27 11.20 20.03 -18.08
C CYS A 27 11.85 19.78 -16.72
N GLN A 28 12.36 18.58 -16.45
CA GLN A 28 13.07 18.19 -15.23
C GLN A 28 14.39 17.50 -15.58
N THR A 29 15.19 18.17 -16.39
CA THR A 29 16.46 17.65 -16.94
C THR A 29 17.52 17.33 -15.90
N GLU A 30 17.45 17.97 -14.73
CA GLU A 30 18.35 17.71 -13.59
C GLU A 30 18.13 16.32 -12.96
N ARG A 31 16.98 15.70 -13.18
CA ARG A 31 16.61 14.37 -12.70
C ARG A 31 16.85 14.16 -11.20
N ARG A 32 16.56 15.18 -10.38
CA ARG A 32 16.70 15.05 -8.94
C ARG A 32 15.70 14.04 -8.38
N LYS A 33 16.04 13.38 -7.27
CA LYS A 33 15.21 12.32 -6.63
C LYS A 33 13.83 12.78 -6.18
N ASP A 34 13.66 14.09 -5.94
CA ASP A 34 12.38 14.72 -5.57
C ASP A 34 11.51 15.09 -6.78
N GLN A 35 12.04 14.96 -8.01
CA GLN A 35 11.32 15.26 -9.26
C GLN A 35 10.58 14.02 -9.76
N ASN A 36 9.27 14.14 -9.97
CA ASN A 36 8.40 13.03 -10.36
C ASN A 36 7.17 13.48 -11.15
N ALA A 37 7.34 14.47 -12.03
CA ALA A 37 6.23 15.07 -12.76
C ALA A 37 5.70 14.22 -13.92
N LEU A 38 6.47 13.26 -14.43
CA LEU A 38 6.08 12.39 -15.53
C LEU A 38 5.36 11.16 -15.01
N GLY A 39 4.10 10.97 -15.38
CA GLY A 39 3.38 9.72 -15.24
C GLY A 39 3.53 8.86 -16.50
N ILE A 40 3.80 7.57 -16.34
CA ILE A 40 3.97 6.58 -17.41
C ILE A 40 3.04 5.43 -17.14
N ARG A 41 2.21 5.03 -18.10
CA ARG A 41 1.35 3.85 -17.98
C ARG A 41 1.07 3.23 -19.35
N ILE A 42 0.55 2.02 -19.35
CA ILE A 42 -0.01 1.37 -20.55
C ILE A 42 -1.52 1.36 -20.44
N ASP A 43 -2.18 1.62 -21.51
CA ASP A 43 -3.62 1.45 -21.71
C ASP A 43 -3.85 0.63 -22.98
N GLY A 44 -4.24 -0.63 -22.79
CA GLY A 44 -4.27 -1.60 -23.90
C GLY A 44 -2.92 -1.75 -24.57
N GLU A 45 -2.83 -1.29 -25.83
CA GLU A 45 -1.61 -1.31 -26.66
C GLU A 45 -0.88 0.03 -26.72
N THR A 46 -1.31 1.01 -25.93
CA THR A 46 -0.82 2.37 -26.01
C THR A 46 0.03 2.73 -24.80
N LEU A 47 1.25 3.22 -25.08
CA LEU A 47 2.07 3.87 -24.05
C LEU A 47 1.54 5.28 -23.83
N LEU A 48 1.19 5.58 -22.59
CA LEU A 48 0.73 6.90 -22.16
C LEU A 48 1.79 7.55 -21.29
N MET A 49 2.19 8.77 -21.63
CA MET A 49 3.14 9.58 -20.87
C MET A 49 2.54 10.97 -20.67
N ASN A 50 2.46 11.44 -19.43
CA ASN A 50 1.85 12.73 -19.11
C ASN A 50 2.72 13.50 -18.11
N CYS A 51 3.14 14.71 -18.50
CA CYS A 51 3.86 15.64 -17.64
C CYS A 51 2.89 16.52 -16.85
N LYS A 52 2.79 16.29 -15.54
CA LYS A 52 1.91 17.06 -14.63
C LYS A 52 2.43 18.45 -14.26
N LYS A 53 3.72 18.75 -14.50
CA LYS A 53 4.33 20.04 -14.12
C LYS A 53 4.11 21.11 -15.19
N SER A 54 4.51 20.84 -16.44
CA SER A 54 4.54 21.82 -17.51
C SER A 54 3.68 21.45 -18.71
N GLY A 55 2.95 20.31 -18.66
CA GLY A 55 2.15 19.85 -19.80
C GLY A 55 2.96 19.60 -21.06
N CYS A 56 4.21 19.11 -20.91
CA CYS A 56 5.09 18.87 -22.05
C CYS A 56 4.44 17.96 -23.09
N ASP A 57 4.66 18.23 -24.36
CA ASP A 57 4.12 17.45 -25.47
C ASP A 57 4.61 16.00 -25.42
N PHE A 58 3.75 15.06 -25.81
CA PHE A 58 4.05 13.64 -25.80
C PHE A 58 5.22 13.27 -26.70
N ARG A 59 5.32 13.90 -27.90
CA ARG A 59 6.41 13.65 -28.85
C ARG A 59 7.74 14.12 -28.30
N ASP A 60 7.76 15.28 -27.65
CA ASP A 60 8.96 15.83 -27.01
C ASP A 60 9.44 14.92 -25.88
N ILE A 61 8.50 14.38 -25.09
CA ILE A 61 8.82 13.42 -24.04
C ILE A 61 9.40 12.13 -24.63
N LEU A 62 8.83 11.58 -25.71
CA LEU A 62 9.37 10.40 -26.41
C LEU A 62 10.80 10.63 -26.88
N VAL A 63 11.02 11.71 -27.64
CA VAL A 63 12.36 12.05 -28.16
C VAL A 63 13.36 12.23 -27.05
N ALA A 64 13.02 12.98 -26.00
CA ALA A 64 13.88 13.19 -24.83
C ALA A 64 14.12 11.91 -24.00
N SER A 65 13.25 10.90 -24.16
CA SER A 65 13.40 9.55 -23.59
C SER A 65 14.20 8.61 -24.48
N GLY A 66 14.67 9.06 -25.66
CA GLY A 66 15.39 8.23 -26.62
C GLY A 66 14.48 7.34 -27.49
N ILE A 67 13.18 7.62 -27.53
CA ILE A 67 12.19 6.85 -28.28
C ILE A 67 11.82 7.62 -29.55
N GLN A 68 11.92 6.98 -30.71
CA GLN A 68 11.49 7.61 -31.96
C GLN A 68 9.97 7.64 -32.06
N PRO A 69 9.35 8.80 -32.32
CA PRO A 69 7.92 8.90 -32.59
C PRO A 69 7.51 8.03 -33.79
N GLY A 70 6.42 7.25 -33.61
CA GLY A 70 5.93 6.34 -34.67
C GLY A 70 6.47 4.90 -34.56
N HIS A 71 7.43 4.62 -33.70
CA HIS A 71 7.99 3.28 -33.46
C HIS A 71 7.86 2.86 -31.97
N VAL A 72 6.68 3.13 -31.39
CA VAL A 72 6.38 2.69 -30.00
C VAL A 72 5.86 1.27 -30.05
N GLU A 73 6.77 0.31 -29.99
CA GLU A 73 6.44 -1.12 -29.91
C GLU A 73 6.67 -1.61 -28.49
N LEU A 74 5.60 -2.08 -27.83
CA LEU A 74 5.66 -2.56 -26.45
C LEU A 74 6.23 -3.98 -26.37
N ASP A 75 7.09 -4.22 -25.40
CA ASP A 75 7.55 -5.56 -25.06
C ASP A 75 6.46 -6.32 -24.29
N ARG A 76 5.60 -6.99 -25.05
CA ARG A 76 4.47 -7.75 -24.52
C ARG A 76 4.91 -8.87 -23.58
N ALA A 77 5.99 -9.56 -23.92
CA ALA A 77 6.48 -10.68 -23.13
C ALA A 77 6.99 -10.20 -21.75
N ALA A 78 7.73 -9.09 -21.72
CA ALA A 78 8.18 -8.48 -20.47
C ALA A 78 7.02 -8.00 -19.59
N ILE A 79 6.01 -7.33 -20.20
CA ILE A 79 4.82 -6.84 -19.51
C ILE A 79 4.04 -8.00 -18.88
N GLU A 80 3.76 -9.05 -19.65
CA GLU A 80 3.04 -10.23 -19.16
C GLU A 80 3.83 -10.99 -18.07
N ALA A 81 5.16 -11.07 -18.20
CA ALA A 81 6.02 -11.68 -17.19
C ALA A 81 5.95 -10.89 -15.87
N ALA A 82 6.08 -9.56 -15.92
CA ALA A 82 5.97 -8.69 -14.76
C ALA A 82 4.58 -8.74 -14.11
N GLU A 83 3.51 -8.83 -14.91
CA GLU A 83 2.16 -9.01 -14.38
C GLU A 83 1.96 -10.37 -13.69
N ARG A 84 2.49 -11.45 -14.25
CA ARG A 84 2.45 -12.77 -13.63
C ARG A 84 3.18 -12.78 -12.28
N GLU A 85 4.38 -12.20 -12.25
CA GLU A 85 5.15 -12.09 -11.01
C GLU A 85 4.41 -11.28 -9.94
N ARG A 86 3.85 -10.13 -10.32
CA ARG A 86 3.04 -9.29 -9.42
C ARG A 86 1.82 -10.03 -8.88
N LYS A 87 1.05 -10.71 -9.75
CA LYS A 87 -0.10 -11.52 -9.33
C LYS A 87 0.29 -12.63 -8.36
N ALA A 88 1.43 -13.28 -8.59
CA ALA A 88 1.96 -14.31 -7.70
C ALA A 88 2.37 -13.74 -6.33
N ASP A 89 3.03 -12.58 -6.30
CA ASP A 89 3.40 -11.89 -5.06
C ASP A 89 2.18 -11.40 -4.28
N ASP A 90 1.19 -10.85 -4.96
CA ASP A 90 -0.08 -10.44 -4.35
C ASP A 90 -0.86 -11.64 -3.78
N ALA A 91 -0.89 -12.76 -4.48
CA ALA A 91 -1.49 -14.01 -3.98
C ALA A 91 -0.76 -14.52 -2.72
N LYS A 92 0.58 -14.45 -2.70
CA LYS A 92 1.40 -14.81 -1.54
C LYS A 92 1.14 -13.89 -0.34
N LYS A 93 1.06 -12.57 -0.57
CA LYS A 93 0.74 -11.59 0.47
C LYS A 93 -0.68 -11.78 1.01
N ARG A 94 -1.65 -12.07 0.14
CA ARG A 94 -3.05 -12.37 0.52
C ARG A 94 -3.11 -13.62 1.40
N ARG A 95 -2.42 -14.69 1.02
CA ARG A 95 -2.34 -15.92 1.82
C ARG A 95 -1.77 -15.64 3.20
N ARG A 96 -0.64 -14.93 3.30
CA ARG A 96 -0.02 -14.55 4.57
C ARG A 96 -0.96 -13.70 5.45
N ALA A 97 -1.72 -12.80 4.85
CA ALA A 97 -2.70 -11.97 5.58
C ALA A 97 -3.81 -12.85 6.18
N ARG A 98 -4.34 -13.82 5.41
CA ARG A 98 -5.35 -14.77 5.89
C ARG A 98 -4.81 -15.67 7.00
N GLU A 99 -3.61 -16.22 6.85
CA GLU A 99 -2.95 -17.04 7.87
C GLU A 99 -2.75 -16.23 9.16
N MET A 100 -2.25 -15.00 9.04
CA MET A 100 -2.07 -14.09 10.18
C MET A 100 -3.39 -13.81 10.90
N TRP A 101 -4.45 -13.54 10.15
CA TRP A 101 -5.80 -13.34 10.71
C TRP A 101 -6.33 -14.58 11.41
N ALA A 102 -6.14 -15.76 10.82
CA ALA A 102 -6.59 -17.02 11.39
C ALA A 102 -5.89 -17.38 12.70
N HIS A 103 -4.59 -17.05 12.82
CA HIS A 103 -3.80 -17.29 14.04
C HIS A 103 -4.01 -16.23 15.14
N ALA A 104 -4.59 -15.09 14.79
CA ALA A 104 -4.84 -14.03 15.75
C ALA A 104 -6.02 -14.43 16.67
N GLN A 105 -5.85 -14.26 17.98
CA GLN A 105 -6.88 -14.49 18.98
C GLN A 105 -7.82 -13.27 19.13
N PRO A 106 -8.99 -13.42 19.75
CA PRO A 106 -9.84 -12.28 20.13
C PRO A 106 -9.05 -11.21 20.88
N ILE A 107 -9.44 -9.94 20.73
CA ILE A 107 -8.69 -8.82 21.31
C ILE A 107 -8.96 -8.64 22.80
N GLU A 108 -10.09 -9.15 23.29
CA GLU A 108 -10.53 -9.06 24.67
C GLU A 108 -9.52 -9.71 25.63
N GLY A 109 -9.25 -9.08 26.74
CA GLY A 109 -8.28 -9.53 27.75
C GLY A 109 -6.81 -9.37 27.34
N THR A 110 -6.53 -8.76 26.19
CA THR A 110 -5.15 -8.60 25.70
C THR A 110 -4.58 -7.20 25.97
N LYS A 111 -3.25 -7.05 25.76
CA LYS A 111 -2.60 -5.73 25.78
C LYS A 111 -3.16 -4.80 24.70
N GLY A 112 -3.71 -5.33 23.61
CA GLY A 112 -4.40 -4.55 22.58
C GLY A 112 -5.68 -3.89 23.10
N GLU A 113 -6.49 -4.62 23.85
CA GLU A 113 -7.64 -4.04 24.54
C GLU A 113 -7.19 -3.02 25.58
N ALA A 114 -6.25 -3.36 26.45
CA ALA A 114 -5.73 -2.44 27.46
C ALA A 114 -5.24 -1.11 26.84
N TYR A 115 -4.55 -1.17 25.70
CA TYR A 115 -4.14 0.00 24.94
C TYR A 115 -5.35 0.85 24.48
N LEU A 116 -6.39 0.22 23.92
CA LEU A 116 -7.59 0.93 23.46
C LEU A 116 -8.35 1.55 24.63
N ARG A 117 -8.49 0.83 25.75
CA ARG A 117 -9.12 1.35 26.99
C ARG A 117 -8.35 2.52 27.57
N GLY A 118 -7.01 2.44 27.59
CA GLY A 118 -6.13 3.54 28.01
C GLY A 118 -6.24 4.79 27.14
N ARG A 119 -6.78 4.68 25.92
CA ARG A 119 -7.10 5.82 25.05
C ARG A 119 -8.54 6.33 25.19
N GLY A 120 -9.28 5.86 26.20
CA GLY A 120 -10.66 6.28 26.45
C GLY A 120 -11.70 5.61 25.56
N ILE A 121 -11.35 4.54 24.84
CA ILE A 121 -12.30 3.79 24.02
C ILE A 121 -13.08 2.85 24.94
N THR A 122 -14.37 3.11 25.12
CA THR A 122 -15.26 2.38 26.02
C THR A 122 -16.24 1.47 25.29
N CYS A 123 -16.49 1.71 24.01
CA CYS A 123 -17.42 0.89 23.22
C CYS A 123 -17.00 -0.59 23.13
N PRO A 124 -17.93 -1.50 22.84
CA PRO A 124 -17.60 -2.89 22.51
C PRO A 124 -16.61 -2.94 21.34
N LEU A 125 -15.59 -3.78 21.47
CA LEU A 125 -14.58 -3.92 20.41
C LEU A 125 -15.12 -4.82 19.29
N PRO A 126 -14.90 -4.45 18.01
CA PRO A 126 -15.44 -5.22 16.90
C PRO A 126 -14.68 -6.51 16.65
N HIS A 127 -15.37 -7.55 16.18
CA HIS A 127 -14.76 -8.82 15.78
C HIS A 127 -13.75 -8.68 14.62
N SER A 128 -13.75 -7.54 13.94
CA SER A 128 -12.74 -7.18 12.93
C SER A 128 -11.37 -6.83 13.54
N LEU A 129 -11.25 -6.80 14.88
CA LEU A 129 -9.99 -6.62 15.60
C LEU A 129 -9.61 -7.90 16.33
N ARG A 130 -8.36 -8.31 16.18
CA ARG A 130 -7.74 -9.45 16.83
C ARG A 130 -6.36 -9.12 17.36
N TRP A 131 -5.79 -10.01 18.14
CA TRP A 131 -4.49 -9.87 18.77
C TRP A 131 -3.54 -11.00 18.41
N LEU A 132 -2.31 -10.65 18.04
CA LEU A 132 -1.17 -11.55 17.92
C LEU A 132 -0.20 -11.25 19.06
N ALA A 133 0.00 -12.23 19.94
CA ALA A 133 0.96 -12.12 21.02
C ALA A 133 2.41 -12.10 20.49
N ASP A 134 2.63 -12.71 19.33
CA ASP A 134 3.95 -12.84 18.70
C ASP A 134 3.88 -12.72 17.17
N THR A 135 4.64 -11.77 16.62
CA THR A 135 4.79 -11.59 15.19
C THR A 135 6.10 -10.87 14.86
N TYR A 136 6.70 -11.22 13.73
CA TYR A 136 7.95 -10.59 13.30
C TYR A 136 7.70 -9.19 12.74
N HIS A 137 8.42 -8.20 13.29
CA HIS A 137 8.41 -6.82 12.81
C HIS A 137 9.70 -6.53 12.03
N MET A 138 9.61 -6.64 10.71
CA MET A 138 10.77 -6.53 9.80
C MET A 138 11.59 -5.23 10.02
N PRO A 139 10.98 -4.02 10.18
CA PRO A 139 11.76 -2.79 10.34
C PRO A 139 12.63 -2.74 11.59
N SER A 140 12.29 -3.49 12.66
CA SER A 140 13.11 -3.56 13.87
C SER A 140 13.90 -4.87 13.99
N GLY A 141 13.65 -5.86 13.14
CA GLY A 141 14.26 -7.18 13.23
C GLY A 141 13.88 -7.98 14.48
N LYS A 142 12.76 -7.63 15.13
CA LYS A 142 12.35 -8.21 16.42
C LYS A 142 10.99 -8.87 16.34
N TYR A 143 10.75 -9.81 17.25
CA TYR A 143 9.41 -10.35 17.51
C TYR A 143 8.69 -9.45 18.51
N VAL A 144 7.51 -8.99 18.14
CA VAL A 144 6.66 -8.03 18.86
C VAL A 144 5.22 -8.51 18.89
N SER A 145 4.35 -7.86 19.65
CA SER A 145 2.91 -8.12 19.59
C SER A 145 2.23 -7.21 18.56
N ALA A 146 1.05 -7.58 18.08
CA ALA A 146 0.30 -6.75 17.14
C ALA A 146 -1.22 -6.85 17.36
N MET A 147 -1.89 -5.71 17.30
CA MET A 147 -3.31 -5.64 17.02
C MET A 147 -3.49 -5.75 15.49
N VAL A 148 -4.31 -6.69 15.08
CA VAL A 148 -4.59 -7.00 13.68
C VAL A 148 -6.03 -6.65 13.36
N ALA A 149 -6.24 -5.83 12.34
CA ALA A 149 -7.57 -5.50 11.84
C ALA A 149 -7.80 -6.13 10.47
N ASN A 150 -8.93 -6.82 10.30
CA ASN A 150 -9.32 -7.39 9.02
C ASN A 150 -9.76 -6.28 8.05
N VAL A 151 -9.26 -6.32 6.84
CA VAL A 151 -9.63 -5.38 5.77
C VAL A 151 -10.52 -6.10 4.75
N THR A 152 -11.64 -5.50 4.36
CA THR A 152 -12.65 -6.11 3.48
C THR A 152 -12.11 -6.58 2.13
N SER A 153 -11.03 -5.97 1.64
CA SER A 153 -10.34 -6.39 0.41
C SER A 153 -9.47 -7.65 0.57
N GLY A 154 -9.38 -8.21 1.79
CA GLY A 154 -8.68 -9.47 2.08
C GLY A 154 -7.23 -9.28 2.54
N GLY A 155 -6.86 -8.07 2.91
CA GLY A 155 -5.63 -7.76 3.63
C GLY A 155 -5.86 -7.61 5.13
N VAL A 156 -4.79 -7.27 5.86
CA VAL A 156 -4.83 -6.91 7.28
C VAL A 156 -4.03 -5.65 7.55
N HIS A 157 -4.57 -4.79 8.41
CA HIS A 157 -3.84 -3.69 9.01
C HIS A 157 -3.27 -4.16 10.36
N ARG A 158 -2.01 -3.86 10.64
CA ARG A 158 -1.31 -4.25 11.86
C ARG A 158 -0.84 -3.02 12.61
N THR A 159 -1.12 -2.96 13.90
CA THR A 159 -0.51 -1.99 14.83
C THR A 159 0.38 -2.75 15.80
N PHE A 160 1.65 -2.40 15.87
CA PHE A 160 2.67 -3.15 16.60
C PHE A 160 2.96 -2.56 17.99
N PHE A 161 3.23 -3.45 18.93
CA PHE A 161 3.45 -3.14 20.34
C PHE A 161 4.68 -3.85 20.89
N ASP A 162 5.37 -3.23 21.81
CA ASP A 162 6.42 -3.89 22.60
C ASP A 162 5.79 -4.99 23.46
N LYS A 163 6.38 -6.19 23.40
CA LYS A 163 5.84 -7.35 24.13
C LYS A 163 5.87 -7.17 25.66
N ARG A 164 6.90 -6.51 26.16
CA ARG A 164 7.12 -6.35 27.60
C ARG A 164 6.22 -5.26 28.16
N THR A 165 6.26 -4.07 27.57
CA THR A 165 5.54 -2.90 28.08
C THR A 165 4.08 -2.85 27.63
N GLY A 166 3.75 -3.38 26.45
CA GLY A 166 2.43 -3.23 25.82
C GLY A 166 2.24 -1.86 25.17
N GLU A 167 3.29 -1.05 25.10
CA GLU A 167 3.24 0.26 24.44
C GLU A 167 3.34 0.12 22.92
N ARG A 168 2.63 0.97 22.20
CA ARG A 168 2.71 1.02 20.74
C ARG A 168 4.11 1.45 20.31
N LEU A 169 4.68 0.75 19.33
CA LEU A 169 5.98 1.12 18.76
C LEU A 169 5.92 2.55 18.18
N THR A 170 7.03 3.26 18.25
CA THR A 170 7.16 4.62 17.70
C THR A 170 7.51 4.60 16.21
N ARG A 171 8.38 3.67 15.80
CA ARG A 171 8.84 3.56 14.40
C ARG A 171 8.11 2.43 13.68
N SER A 172 7.57 2.72 12.50
CA SER A 172 6.83 1.75 11.67
C SER A 172 5.75 1.01 12.47
N ALA A 173 5.09 1.74 13.38
CA ALA A 173 4.10 1.17 14.29
C ALA A 173 2.86 0.62 13.59
N LYS A 174 2.56 1.08 12.38
CA LYS A 174 1.42 0.65 11.59
C LYS A 174 1.89 0.15 10.22
N MET A 175 1.46 -1.03 9.82
CA MET A 175 1.79 -1.61 8.51
C MET A 175 0.61 -2.41 7.98
N MET A 176 0.48 -2.45 6.66
CA MET A 176 -0.49 -3.29 5.97
C MET A 176 0.16 -4.56 5.44
N LEU A 177 -0.62 -5.63 5.26
CA LEU A 177 -0.20 -6.86 4.61
C LEU A 177 -1.34 -7.38 3.75
N GLY A 178 -1.03 -7.75 2.50
CA GLY A 178 -2.02 -8.18 1.53
C GLY A 178 -2.75 -7.00 0.86
N PRO A 179 -3.82 -7.27 0.12
CA PRO A 179 -4.56 -6.24 -0.60
C PRO A 179 -5.41 -5.41 0.38
N CYS A 180 -4.98 -4.18 0.64
CA CYS A 180 -5.70 -3.25 1.52
C CYS A 180 -6.30 -2.05 0.78
N GLN A 181 -5.83 -1.80 -0.45
CA GLN A 181 -6.34 -0.68 -1.26
C GLN A 181 -7.82 -0.88 -1.59
N GLY A 182 -8.62 0.18 -1.43
CA GLY A 182 -10.07 0.15 -1.65
C GLY A 182 -10.87 -0.64 -0.62
N GLY A 183 -10.21 -1.20 0.40
CA GLY A 183 -10.86 -1.90 1.50
C GLY A 183 -10.99 -1.04 2.75
N ALA A 184 -11.85 -1.47 3.66
CA ALA A 184 -12.09 -0.83 4.95
C ALA A 184 -12.03 -1.84 6.09
N VAL A 185 -11.77 -1.35 7.31
CA VAL A 185 -12.00 -2.09 8.55
C VAL A 185 -13.43 -1.77 9.00
N VAL A 186 -14.32 -2.75 8.88
CA VAL A 186 -15.71 -2.60 9.31
C VAL A 186 -15.80 -2.77 10.83
N ARG A 187 -16.38 -1.79 11.50
CA ARG A 187 -16.53 -1.78 12.95
C ARG A 187 -17.85 -2.33 13.43
N CYS A 188 -18.91 -1.94 12.77
CA CYS A 188 -20.26 -2.45 13.01
C CYS A 188 -21.06 -2.42 11.70
N GLU A 189 -22.01 -3.31 11.59
CA GLU A 189 -23.04 -3.27 10.55
C GLU A 189 -24.30 -2.68 11.18
N GLY A 190 -25.03 -1.82 10.46
CA GLY A 190 -26.25 -1.21 10.97
C GLY A 190 -26.91 -0.29 9.96
N ALA A 191 -28.20 0.00 10.19
CA ALA A 191 -28.94 1.00 9.45
C ALA A 191 -28.73 2.36 10.12
N GLY A 192 -28.10 3.30 9.41
CA GLY A 192 -27.84 4.65 9.91
C GLY A 192 -26.82 5.41 9.07
N PRO A 193 -26.45 6.62 9.46
CA PRO A 193 -25.43 7.38 8.75
C PRO A 193 -24.10 6.65 8.74
N LEU A 194 -23.46 6.54 7.55
CA LEU A 194 -22.14 5.97 7.41
C LEU A 194 -21.09 6.97 7.91
N THR A 195 -20.27 6.54 8.87
CA THR A 195 -19.11 7.31 9.33
C THR A 195 -17.83 6.66 8.80
N VAL A 196 -16.99 7.43 8.15
CA VAL A 196 -15.69 7.01 7.61
C VAL A 196 -14.58 7.81 8.29
N CYS A 197 -13.49 7.14 8.68
CA CYS A 197 -12.32 7.77 9.29
C CYS A 197 -11.03 7.07 8.87
N GLU A 198 -9.90 7.76 8.97
CA GLU A 198 -8.59 7.22 8.57
C GLU A 198 -7.98 6.24 9.59
N GLY A 199 -8.35 6.37 10.86
CA GLY A 199 -7.73 5.61 11.96
C GLY A 199 -8.70 4.70 12.69
N ILE A 200 -8.23 3.50 13.05
CA ILE A 200 -9.01 2.53 13.85
C ILE A 200 -9.42 3.16 15.19
N GLU A 201 -8.46 3.79 15.87
CA GLU A 201 -8.70 4.44 17.16
C GLU A 201 -9.73 5.58 17.04
N THR A 202 -9.61 6.42 16.00
CA THR A 202 -10.57 7.50 15.73
C THR A 202 -11.97 6.94 15.50
N GLY A 203 -12.10 5.89 14.68
CA GLY A 203 -13.38 5.26 14.41
C GLY A 203 -14.01 4.62 15.65
N LEU A 204 -13.22 4.06 16.55
CA LEU A 204 -13.70 3.51 17.81
C LEU A 204 -14.13 4.61 18.80
N SER A 205 -13.38 5.74 18.85
CA SER A 205 -13.73 6.87 19.74
C SER A 205 -15.06 7.53 19.37
N LEU A 206 -15.47 7.50 18.10
CA LEU A 206 -16.77 8.04 17.66
C LEU A 206 -17.97 7.22 18.16
N ALA A 207 -17.74 6.03 18.69
CA ALA A 207 -18.78 5.14 19.21
C ALA A 207 -18.67 4.91 20.72
N SER A 208 -17.71 5.54 21.35
CA SER A 208 -17.50 5.53 22.80
C SER A 208 -18.18 6.71 23.43
#